data_66c746673d5db0d07bbc49209c88b7d1
#
_entry.id   66c746673d5db0d07bbc49209c88b7d1
#
_cell.length_a   1.000
_cell.length_b   1.000
_cell.length_c   1.000
_cell.angle_alpha   90.00
_cell.angle_beta   90.00
_cell.angle_gamma   90.00
#
_symmetry.space_group_name_H-M   'P 1'
#
loop_
_entity.id
_entity.type
_entity.pdbx_description
1 polymer ?
#
loop_
_entity_poly.entity_id
_entity_poly.type
_entity_poly.pdbx_seq_one_letter_code
_entity_poly.pdbx_strand_id
1 'polypeptide(L)'
;MKKVFVLCLTVTAALLGAGLEPYGLECEARHNPVGVDAAGPRLSWKLKSDQQNQKQSAYQILVAPSPEGLAANSGGLWDSGRVSGDQSIWVEYKGAVLKSFGRYYWKVRVWDASGQPSAWSQPAEWTMAVLDPSAWKARWISHPDSSLRSGPLPLFRKEIVLDRPVRRALALVSGAGFHELRINGVKAGDHVLAPAWTNYRATIFYETLDIT
;
A
#
# COMPACT_ATOMS: atom_id res chain seq x y z
N MET A 1 20.07 35.39 57.60
CA MET A 1 20.13 34.34 56.55
C MET A 1 18.70 33.94 56.21
N LYS A 2 18.18 34.38 55.06
CA LYS A 2 16.84 34.05 54.60
C LYS A 2 16.95 32.79 53.72
N LYS A 3 16.30 31.69 54.12
CA LYS A 3 16.20 30.45 53.34
C LYS A 3 15.11 30.61 52.30
N VAL A 4 15.48 30.56 51.02
CA VAL A 4 14.55 30.52 49.89
C VAL A 4 14.19 29.06 49.64
N PHE A 5 12.94 28.70 49.83
CA PHE A 5 12.40 27.39 49.44
C PHE A 5 11.99 27.47 47.96
N VAL A 6 12.68 26.75 47.11
CA VAL A 6 12.28 26.55 45.74
C VAL A 6 11.31 25.37 45.70
N LEU A 7 10.04 25.64 45.44
CA LEU A 7 9.02 24.64 45.24
C LEU A 7 9.12 24.14 43.76
N CYS A 8 9.68 22.96 43.58
CA CYS A 8 9.76 22.32 42.28
C CYS A 8 8.38 21.67 41.98
N LEU A 9 7.56 22.32 41.16
CA LEU A 9 6.34 21.74 40.65
C LEU A 9 6.71 20.70 39.58
N THR A 10 6.69 19.43 39.95
CA THR A 10 6.73 18.34 38.98
C THR A 10 5.35 18.23 38.31
N VAL A 11 5.24 18.71 37.10
CA VAL A 11 4.08 18.41 36.23
C VAL A 11 4.18 16.94 35.85
N THR A 12 3.47 16.10 36.55
CA THR A 12 3.20 14.72 36.15
C THR A 12 2.28 14.79 34.92
N ALA A 13 2.83 14.62 33.71
CA ALA A 13 2.05 14.33 32.56
C ALA A 13 1.30 13.01 32.85
N ALA A 14 0.01 13.10 33.12
CA ALA A 14 -0.85 11.94 33.18
C ALA A 14 -0.75 11.25 31.81
N LEU A 15 -0.23 10.03 31.78
CA LEU A 15 -0.46 9.09 30.70
C LEU A 15 -1.97 8.87 30.66
N LEU A 16 -2.68 9.68 29.88
CA LEU A 16 -4.05 9.42 29.50
C LEU A 16 -4.02 8.05 28.83
N GLY A 17 -4.71 7.08 29.44
CA GLY A 17 -4.86 5.74 28.90
C GLY A 17 -5.20 5.81 27.43
N ALA A 18 -4.68 4.89 26.65
CA ALA A 18 -4.80 4.88 25.22
C ALA A 18 -6.27 4.97 24.81
N GLY A 19 -6.64 6.13 24.26
CA GLY A 19 -7.93 6.33 23.64
C GLY A 19 -8.09 5.39 22.42
N LEU A 20 -8.84 5.78 21.44
CA LEU A 20 -8.91 5.05 20.16
C LEU A 20 -7.53 4.99 19.50
N GLU A 21 -7.14 3.79 19.04
CA GLU A 21 -5.92 3.57 18.27
C GLU A 21 -6.26 2.98 16.91
N PRO A 22 -5.95 3.67 15.79
CA PRO A 22 -6.10 3.11 14.45
C PRO A 22 -4.96 2.12 14.15
N TYR A 23 -5.33 0.96 13.61
CA TYR A 23 -4.40 -0.12 13.23
C TYR A 23 -4.92 -0.91 12.03
N GLY A 24 -4.15 -1.90 11.54
CA GLY A 24 -4.58 -2.79 10.47
C GLY A 24 -4.95 -2.04 9.19
N LEU A 25 -4.07 -1.11 8.79
CA LEU A 25 -4.28 -0.27 7.61
C LEU A 25 -4.29 -1.12 6.33
N GLU A 26 -5.26 -0.88 5.49
CA GLU A 26 -5.44 -1.59 4.21
C GLU A 26 -5.68 -0.59 3.07
N CYS A 27 -5.14 -0.91 1.90
CA CYS A 27 -5.43 -0.25 0.64
C CYS A 27 -6.06 -1.30 -0.29
N GLU A 28 -7.26 -1.04 -0.85
CA GLU A 28 -8.04 -1.98 -1.66
C GLU A 28 -8.19 -3.36 -0.96
N ALA A 29 -8.54 -3.33 0.34
CA ALA A 29 -8.72 -4.50 1.21
C ALA A 29 -7.49 -5.41 1.33
N ARG A 30 -6.28 -4.89 1.14
CA ARG A 30 -5.02 -5.62 1.25
C ARG A 30 -4.01 -4.83 2.08
N HIS A 31 -3.17 -5.54 2.82
CA HIS A 31 -2.04 -4.94 3.53
C HIS A 31 -0.89 -4.70 2.55
N ASN A 32 -0.43 -3.45 2.47
CA ASN A 32 0.71 -3.02 1.65
C ASN A 32 0.70 -3.59 0.22
N PRO A 33 -0.40 -3.45 -0.53
CA PRO A 33 -0.54 -4.11 -1.83
C PRO A 33 0.45 -3.59 -2.86
N VAL A 34 0.92 -4.51 -3.70
CA VAL A 34 1.66 -4.21 -4.92
C VAL A 34 0.73 -4.40 -6.11
N GLY A 35 0.68 -3.40 -7.00
CA GLY A 35 -0.12 -3.49 -8.21
C GLY A 35 -1.56 -2.99 -8.06
N VAL A 36 -1.77 -1.87 -7.35
CA VAL A 36 -3.08 -1.20 -7.27
C VAL A 36 -3.33 -0.43 -8.57
N ASP A 37 -4.42 -0.72 -9.26
CA ASP A 37 -4.80 -0.13 -10.55
C ASP A 37 -5.92 0.91 -10.45
N ALA A 38 -6.54 1.06 -9.28
CA ALA A 38 -7.53 2.09 -9.04
C ALA A 38 -6.85 3.47 -8.95
N ALA A 39 -7.26 4.44 -9.79
CA ALA A 39 -6.71 5.80 -9.78
C ALA A 39 -6.95 6.54 -8.45
N GLY A 40 -8.07 6.24 -7.78
CA GLY A 40 -8.41 6.69 -6.44
C GLY A 40 -8.52 5.49 -5.50
N PRO A 41 -7.41 4.92 -5.00
CA PRO A 41 -7.47 3.74 -4.16
C PRO A 41 -8.22 4.01 -2.86
N ARG A 42 -8.88 2.98 -2.35
CA ARG A 42 -9.70 3.08 -1.15
C ARG A 42 -8.92 2.57 0.05
N LEU A 43 -8.92 3.38 1.10
CA LEU A 43 -8.18 3.16 2.33
C LEU A 43 -9.12 2.71 3.43
N SER A 44 -8.67 1.79 4.27
CA SER A 44 -9.42 1.27 5.40
C SER A 44 -8.51 1.05 6.60
N TRP A 45 -9.08 1.15 7.80
CA TRP A 45 -8.38 0.88 9.04
C TRP A 45 -9.31 0.32 10.09
N LYS A 46 -8.75 -0.37 11.07
CA LYS A 46 -9.44 -0.90 12.24
C LYS A 46 -9.17 -0.01 13.45
N LEU A 47 -10.00 -0.11 14.44
CA LEU A 47 -9.87 0.63 15.69
C LEU A 47 -9.77 -0.34 16.86
N LYS A 48 -8.90 -0.02 17.81
CA LYS A 48 -8.87 -0.70 19.12
C LYS A 48 -8.86 0.33 20.24
N SER A 49 -9.32 -0.07 21.41
CA SER A 49 -9.27 0.71 22.65
C SER A 49 -9.37 -0.22 23.84
N ASP A 50 -8.71 0.14 24.93
CA ASP A 50 -8.86 -0.51 26.24
C ASP A 50 -10.12 -0.03 26.98
N GLN A 51 -10.79 1.00 26.45
CA GLN A 51 -12.02 1.57 27.03
C GLN A 51 -13.24 1.04 26.24
N GLN A 52 -14.32 0.74 26.98
CA GLN A 52 -15.59 0.33 26.38
C GLN A 52 -16.33 1.53 25.74
N ASN A 53 -17.22 1.24 24.80
CA ASN A 53 -18.09 2.21 24.14
C ASN A 53 -17.38 3.33 23.39
N GLN A 54 -16.12 3.10 22.99
CA GLN A 54 -15.38 4.05 22.16
C GLN A 54 -15.85 3.96 20.70
N LYS A 55 -15.98 5.11 20.06
CA LYS A 55 -16.24 5.21 18.63
C LYS A 55 -15.52 6.42 18.02
N GLN A 56 -15.20 6.30 16.76
CA GLN A 56 -14.63 7.38 15.96
C GLN A 56 -15.68 8.47 15.71
N SER A 57 -15.29 9.72 15.89
CA SER A 57 -16.08 10.91 15.51
C SER A 57 -15.49 11.68 14.34
N ALA A 58 -14.20 11.49 14.07
CA ALA A 58 -13.51 12.09 12.93
C ALA A 58 -12.23 11.30 12.61
N TYR A 59 -11.68 11.56 11.44
CA TYR A 59 -10.36 11.02 11.02
C TYR A 59 -9.56 12.07 10.25
N GLN A 60 -8.25 11.81 10.12
CA GLN A 60 -7.38 12.52 9.20
C GLN A 60 -6.38 11.54 8.60
N ILE A 61 -6.23 11.60 7.29
CA ILE A 61 -5.31 10.77 6.52
C ILE A 61 -4.20 11.66 5.97
N LEU A 62 -2.96 11.18 6.07
CA LEU A 62 -1.82 11.75 5.37
C LEU A 62 -1.27 10.74 4.37
N VAL A 63 -0.96 11.21 3.16
CA VAL A 63 -0.30 10.43 2.12
C VAL A 63 0.92 11.18 1.61
N ALA A 64 2.05 10.51 1.52
CA ALA A 64 3.32 11.07 1.07
C ALA A 64 4.03 10.15 0.06
N PRO A 65 4.91 10.70 -0.80
CA PRO A 65 5.68 9.90 -1.75
C PRO A 65 6.89 9.22 -1.09
N SER A 66 7.19 9.51 0.17
CA SER A 66 8.30 8.92 0.90
C SER A 66 8.00 8.75 2.39
N PRO A 67 8.68 7.81 3.08
CA PRO A 67 8.54 7.63 4.51
C PRO A 67 8.94 8.88 5.32
N GLU A 68 9.97 9.59 4.87
CA GLU A 68 10.50 10.79 5.55
C GLU A 68 9.46 11.92 5.56
N GLY A 69 8.80 12.16 4.42
CA GLY A 69 7.72 13.13 4.33
C GLY A 69 6.58 12.79 5.27
N LEU A 70 6.21 11.51 5.35
CA LEU A 70 5.16 11.05 6.23
C LEU A 70 5.58 11.16 7.72
N ALA A 71 6.84 10.87 8.06
CA ALA A 71 7.37 11.02 9.41
C ALA A 71 7.33 12.47 9.89
N ALA A 72 7.59 13.42 9.01
CA ALA A 72 7.48 14.86 9.27
C ALA A 72 6.02 15.36 9.39
N ASN A 73 5.03 14.47 9.37
CA ASN A 73 3.60 14.79 9.30
C ASN A 73 3.23 15.67 8.10
N SER A 74 3.98 15.55 7.01
CA SER A 74 3.68 16.21 5.76
C SER A 74 2.91 15.26 4.84
N GLY A 75 1.65 15.59 4.56
CA GLY A 75 0.84 14.91 3.55
C GLY A 75 1.16 15.46 2.16
N GLY A 76 2.40 15.32 1.69
CA GLY A 76 2.87 15.96 0.45
C GLY A 76 2.08 15.63 -0.81
N LEU A 77 1.27 14.55 -0.78
CA LEU A 77 0.31 14.21 -1.83
C LEU A 77 -1.13 14.39 -1.38
N TRP A 78 -1.42 14.14 -0.12
CA TRP A 78 -2.76 14.34 0.44
C TRP A 78 -2.70 14.52 1.94
N ASP A 79 -3.33 15.57 2.40
CA ASP A 79 -3.81 15.74 3.76
C ASP A 79 -5.32 15.94 3.68
N SER A 80 -6.09 14.98 4.20
CA SER A 80 -7.54 15.07 4.20
C SER A 80 -8.07 16.19 5.10
N GLY A 81 -7.21 16.76 5.94
CA GLY A 81 -7.66 17.52 7.09
C GLY A 81 -8.48 16.64 8.04
N ARG A 82 -9.07 17.27 9.07
CA ARG A 82 -10.01 16.58 9.96
C ARG A 82 -11.36 16.43 9.24
N VAL A 83 -11.72 15.20 8.94
CA VAL A 83 -13.01 14.83 8.34
C VAL A 83 -13.92 14.27 9.43
N SER A 84 -15.06 14.92 9.65
CA SER A 84 -16.07 14.44 10.62
C SER A 84 -16.79 13.20 10.09
N GLY A 85 -16.89 12.17 10.91
CA GLY A 85 -17.56 10.91 10.61
C GLY A 85 -16.87 9.70 11.23
N ASP A 86 -17.59 8.60 11.22
CA ASP A 86 -17.17 7.30 11.74
C ASP A 86 -16.71 6.33 10.64
N GLN A 87 -16.67 6.79 9.38
CA GLN A 87 -16.21 5.98 8.26
C GLN A 87 -14.74 5.58 8.48
N SER A 88 -14.46 4.29 8.46
CA SER A 88 -13.12 3.71 8.55
C SER A 88 -12.85 2.65 7.47
N ILE A 89 -13.80 2.47 6.56
CA ILE A 89 -13.74 1.47 5.48
C ILE A 89 -14.02 2.19 4.17
N TRP A 90 -13.25 1.87 3.13
CA TRP A 90 -13.45 2.36 1.76
C TRP A 90 -13.42 3.90 1.64
N VAL A 91 -12.54 4.55 2.39
CA VAL A 91 -12.28 5.98 2.24
C VAL A 91 -11.45 6.21 0.99
N GLU A 92 -12.04 6.83 -0.02
CA GLU A 92 -11.39 7.09 -1.30
C GLU A 92 -10.27 8.12 -1.16
N TYR A 93 -9.13 7.83 -1.76
CA TYR A 93 -8.03 8.79 -1.90
C TYR A 93 -8.43 9.95 -2.81
N LYS A 94 -8.26 11.19 -2.32
CA LYS A 94 -8.63 12.42 -3.03
C LYS A 94 -7.47 13.41 -3.15
N GLY A 95 -6.24 12.90 -3.10
CA GLY A 95 -5.03 13.72 -3.21
C GLY A 95 -4.57 13.98 -4.65
N ALA A 96 -3.29 14.27 -4.79
CA ALA A 96 -2.65 14.49 -6.08
C ALA A 96 -2.70 13.25 -6.98
N VAL A 97 -2.64 13.44 -8.29
CA VAL A 97 -2.65 12.34 -9.28
C VAL A 97 -1.50 11.37 -9.02
N LEU A 98 -1.85 10.11 -8.88
CA LEU A 98 -0.91 9.02 -8.70
C LEU A 98 -0.28 8.61 -10.04
N LYS A 99 0.93 8.05 -10.00
CA LYS A 99 1.67 7.65 -11.20
C LYS A 99 1.81 6.13 -11.26
N SER A 100 1.82 5.58 -12.47
CA SER A 100 2.15 4.17 -12.69
C SER A 100 3.45 3.80 -11.96
N PHE A 101 3.44 2.66 -11.27
CA PHE A 101 4.56 2.11 -10.50
C PHE A 101 5.00 2.96 -9.30
N GLY A 102 4.30 4.05 -8.99
CA GLY A 102 4.56 4.87 -7.82
C GLY A 102 4.35 4.08 -6.53
N ARG A 103 5.22 4.27 -5.53
CA ARG A 103 5.06 3.76 -4.18
C ARG A 103 4.69 4.91 -3.28
N TYR A 104 3.67 4.70 -2.47
CA TYR A 104 3.08 5.73 -1.64
C TYR A 104 2.92 5.22 -0.22
N TYR A 105 3.08 6.12 0.74
CA TYR A 105 3.03 5.84 2.16
C TYR A 105 1.91 6.63 2.79
N TRP A 106 1.25 6.06 3.76
CA TRP A 106 0.14 6.72 4.42
C TRP A 106 0.00 6.33 5.87
N LYS A 107 -0.67 7.20 6.62
CA LYS A 107 -1.07 6.96 7.99
C LYS A 107 -2.37 7.70 8.29
N VAL A 108 -3.04 7.29 9.36
CA VAL A 108 -4.29 7.87 9.80
C VAL A 108 -4.23 8.17 11.30
N ARG A 109 -4.89 9.22 11.74
CA ARG A 109 -5.31 9.41 13.12
C ARG A 109 -6.81 9.61 13.19
N VAL A 110 -7.37 9.34 14.35
CA VAL A 110 -8.81 9.42 14.57
C VAL A 110 -9.10 10.27 15.79
N TRP A 111 -10.32 10.75 15.91
CA TRP A 111 -10.84 11.41 17.10
C TRP A 111 -11.92 10.53 17.71
N ASP A 112 -11.94 10.41 19.01
CA ASP A 112 -12.98 9.70 19.75
C ASP A 112 -14.28 10.53 19.86
N ALA A 113 -15.29 9.98 20.54
CA ALA A 113 -16.58 10.63 20.72
C ALA A 113 -16.49 11.94 21.54
N SER A 114 -15.46 12.10 22.37
CA SER A 114 -15.17 13.33 23.14
C SER A 114 -14.38 14.37 22.34
N GLY A 115 -13.98 14.03 21.12
CA GLY A 115 -13.18 14.90 20.26
C GLY A 115 -11.69 14.90 20.56
N GLN A 116 -11.20 13.93 21.32
CA GLN A 116 -9.76 13.78 21.60
C GLN A 116 -9.07 13.04 20.44
N PRO A 117 -7.94 13.56 19.93
CA PRO A 117 -7.21 12.90 18.85
C PRO A 117 -6.39 11.72 19.39
N SER A 118 -6.33 10.64 18.60
CA SER A 118 -5.36 9.56 18.80
C SER A 118 -3.95 9.96 18.42
N ALA A 119 -2.98 9.13 18.79
CA ALA A 119 -1.71 9.10 18.07
C ALA A 119 -1.94 8.73 16.58
N TRP A 120 -0.96 9.04 15.73
CA TRP A 120 -0.94 8.52 14.37
C TRP A 120 -0.76 6.99 14.38
N SER A 121 -1.40 6.31 13.44
CA SER A 121 -1.14 4.89 13.20
C SER A 121 0.32 4.64 12.79
N GLN A 122 0.73 3.38 12.86
CA GLN A 122 1.91 2.95 12.12
C GLN A 122 1.69 3.20 10.62
N PRO A 123 2.73 3.59 9.88
CA PRO A 123 2.62 3.78 8.44
C PRO A 123 2.27 2.48 7.70
N ALA A 124 1.52 2.62 6.64
CA ALA A 124 1.31 1.60 5.63
C ALA A 124 1.69 2.15 4.25
N GLU A 125 1.77 1.28 3.26
CA GLU A 125 2.15 1.67 1.91
C GLU A 125 1.32 0.95 0.85
N TRP A 126 1.40 1.43 -0.38
CA TRP A 126 0.95 0.69 -1.56
C TRP A 126 1.79 1.06 -2.77
N THR A 127 1.80 0.17 -3.74
CA THR A 127 2.42 0.41 -5.05
C THR A 127 1.36 0.39 -6.13
N MET A 128 1.37 1.41 -6.99
CA MET A 128 0.47 1.44 -8.14
C MET A 128 0.90 0.45 -9.21
N ALA A 129 -0.08 -0.06 -9.92
CA ALA A 129 0.07 -0.81 -11.15
C ALA A 129 0.26 0.12 -12.37
N VAL A 130 -0.15 -0.34 -13.53
CA VAL A 130 -0.20 0.46 -14.77
C VAL A 130 -1.45 1.32 -14.73
N LEU A 131 -1.31 2.62 -14.54
CA LEU A 131 -2.40 3.58 -14.65
C LEU A 131 -2.49 4.18 -16.07
N ASP A 132 -1.35 4.35 -16.72
CA ASP A 132 -1.25 4.81 -18.10
C ASP A 132 -0.88 3.62 -18.98
N PRO A 133 -1.76 3.19 -19.91
CA PRO A 133 -1.49 2.08 -20.82
C PRO A 133 -0.20 2.25 -21.63
N SER A 134 0.24 3.48 -21.89
CA SER A 134 1.49 3.75 -22.60
C SER A 134 2.74 3.32 -21.83
N ALA A 135 2.61 3.11 -20.52
CA ALA A 135 3.70 2.59 -19.66
C ALA A 135 3.95 1.08 -19.89
N TRP A 136 2.98 0.38 -20.48
CA TRP A 136 3.15 -1.04 -20.85
C TRP A 136 4.00 -1.16 -22.09
N LYS A 137 5.22 -1.71 -21.97
CA LYS A 137 6.19 -1.86 -23.06
C LYS A 137 6.37 -3.30 -23.53
N ALA A 138 5.83 -4.27 -22.80
CA ALA A 138 5.97 -5.67 -23.15
C ALA A 138 5.23 -6.03 -24.43
N ARG A 139 5.72 -7.04 -25.14
CA ARG A 139 5.09 -7.65 -26.29
C ARG A 139 4.80 -9.11 -26.00
N TRP A 140 3.78 -9.65 -26.64
CA TRP A 140 3.49 -11.07 -26.58
C TRP A 140 4.64 -11.87 -27.18
N ILE A 141 5.00 -12.94 -26.49
CA ILE A 141 5.94 -13.95 -26.97
C ILE A 141 5.25 -15.30 -26.99
N SER A 142 5.61 -16.14 -27.93
CA SER A 142 5.09 -17.50 -28.05
C SER A 142 6.18 -18.44 -28.55
N HIS A 143 5.98 -19.74 -28.38
CA HIS A 143 6.83 -20.73 -29.04
C HIS A 143 6.61 -20.66 -30.56
N PRO A 144 7.68 -20.73 -31.38
CA PRO A 144 7.57 -20.65 -32.85
C PRO A 144 6.77 -21.79 -33.46
N ASP A 145 6.78 -22.96 -32.83
CA ASP A 145 5.99 -24.12 -33.28
C ASP A 145 4.58 -24.07 -32.65
N SER A 146 3.63 -23.63 -33.44
CA SER A 146 2.21 -23.56 -33.06
C SER A 146 1.51 -24.95 -33.00
N SER A 147 2.18 -26.02 -33.41
CA SER A 147 1.63 -27.38 -33.38
C SER A 147 1.71 -28.03 -31.98
N LEU A 148 2.46 -27.43 -31.04
CA LEU A 148 2.59 -27.92 -29.67
C LEU A 148 1.33 -27.68 -28.80
N ARG A 149 0.16 -28.09 -29.30
CA ARG A 149 -1.10 -28.01 -28.52
C ARG A 149 -1.19 -29.05 -27.41
N SER A 150 -0.33 -30.07 -27.43
CA SER A 150 -0.33 -31.19 -26.48
C SER A 150 1.04 -31.56 -25.93
N GLY A 151 2.04 -30.67 -26.12
CA GLY A 151 3.41 -30.86 -25.64
C GLY A 151 3.66 -30.25 -24.26
N PRO A 152 4.90 -30.34 -23.76
CA PRO A 152 5.30 -29.65 -22.55
C PRO A 152 5.18 -28.14 -22.71
N LEU A 153 4.87 -27.43 -21.62
CA LEU A 153 4.79 -25.98 -21.61
C LEU A 153 6.14 -25.36 -22.01
N PRO A 154 6.15 -24.30 -22.82
CA PRO A 154 7.39 -23.67 -23.23
C PRO A 154 8.07 -22.97 -22.07
N LEU A 155 9.39 -23.13 -21.97
CA LEU A 155 10.23 -22.39 -21.04
C LEU A 155 10.90 -21.23 -21.76
N PHE A 156 10.59 -20.03 -21.32
CA PHE A 156 11.23 -18.81 -21.81
C PHE A 156 12.32 -18.37 -20.83
N ARG A 157 13.50 -18.04 -21.34
CA ARG A 157 14.62 -17.54 -20.53
C ARG A 157 15.20 -16.30 -21.17
N LYS A 158 15.49 -15.30 -20.32
CA LYS A 158 16.23 -14.11 -20.71
C LYS A 158 17.24 -13.75 -19.62
N GLU A 159 18.45 -13.45 -20.02
CA GLU A 159 19.46 -12.90 -19.12
C GLU A 159 19.52 -11.38 -19.29
N ILE A 160 19.65 -10.70 -18.17
CA ILE A 160 19.77 -9.24 -18.11
C ILE A 160 20.97 -8.95 -17.22
N VAL A 161 21.91 -8.18 -17.76
CA VAL A 161 23.06 -7.69 -16.99
C VAL A 161 22.70 -6.31 -16.45
N LEU A 162 22.83 -6.12 -15.15
CA LEU A 162 22.62 -4.85 -14.48
C LEU A 162 23.96 -4.28 -14.05
N ASP A 163 24.23 -3.06 -14.47
CA ASP A 163 25.49 -2.33 -14.19
C ASP A 163 25.45 -1.54 -12.86
N ARG A 164 24.30 -1.57 -12.17
CA ARG A 164 24.07 -0.86 -10.91
C ARG A 164 23.31 -1.73 -9.91
N PRO A 165 23.52 -1.51 -8.61
CA PRO A 165 22.67 -2.13 -7.58
C PRO A 165 21.19 -1.79 -7.77
N VAL A 166 20.35 -2.80 -7.65
CA VAL A 166 18.90 -2.64 -7.72
C VAL A 166 18.42 -2.05 -6.40
N ARG A 167 17.76 -0.91 -6.46
CA ARG A 167 17.05 -0.34 -5.29
C ARG A 167 15.62 -0.82 -5.21
N ARG A 168 15.00 -1.05 -6.37
CA ARG A 168 13.64 -1.54 -6.49
C ARG A 168 13.43 -2.10 -7.89
N ALA A 169 12.77 -3.24 -7.96
CA ALA A 169 12.39 -3.85 -9.21
C ALA A 169 10.95 -4.39 -9.14
N LEU A 170 10.17 -4.10 -10.16
CA LEU A 170 8.83 -4.66 -10.34
C LEU A 170 8.80 -5.47 -11.63
N ALA A 171 8.24 -6.66 -11.56
CA ALA A 171 7.90 -7.44 -12.74
C ALA A 171 6.41 -7.37 -13.00
N LEU A 172 6.03 -7.00 -14.22
CA LEU A 172 4.66 -7.09 -14.69
C LEU A 172 4.59 -8.25 -15.68
N VAL A 173 3.77 -9.23 -15.36
CA VAL A 173 3.70 -10.48 -16.12
C VAL A 173 2.26 -10.75 -16.49
N SER A 174 2.03 -11.08 -17.76
CA SER A 174 0.74 -11.48 -18.27
C SER A 174 0.88 -12.74 -19.11
N GLY A 175 -0.12 -13.62 -19.06
CA GLY A 175 -0.17 -14.84 -19.85
C GLY A 175 -1.60 -15.14 -20.32
N ALA A 176 -1.75 -15.57 -21.57
CA ALA A 176 -2.97 -16.19 -22.05
C ALA A 176 -2.96 -17.67 -21.63
N GLY A 177 -3.03 -17.91 -20.33
CA GLY A 177 -2.83 -19.16 -19.63
C GLY A 177 -2.05 -18.96 -18.33
N PHE A 178 -1.80 -20.03 -17.60
CA PHE A 178 -1.02 -19.97 -16.38
C PHE A 178 0.48 -19.81 -16.69
N HIS A 179 1.16 -19.08 -15.84
CA HIS A 179 2.61 -18.93 -15.91
C HIS A 179 3.24 -18.98 -14.49
N GLU A 180 4.52 -19.19 -14.46
CA GLU A 180 5.34 -19.05 -13.26
C GLU A 180 6.59 -18.24 -13.63
N LEU A 181 6.79 -17.11 -12.96
CA LEU A 181 7.99 -16.31 -13.10
C LEU A 181 9.04 -16.77 -12.11
N ARG A 182 10.27 -16.96 -12.58
CA ARG A 182 11.44 -17.21 -11.72
C ARG A 182 12.52 -16.16 -11.99
N ILE A 183 13.14 -15.66 -10.93
CA ILE A 183 14.29 -14.78 -10.98
C ILE A 183 15.46 -15.52 -10.36
N ASN A 184 16.53 -15.71 -11.13
CA ASN A 184 17.70 -16.48 -10.69
C ASN A 184 17.37 -17.86 -10.11
N GLY A 185 16.36 -18.54 -10.69
CA GLY A 185 15.91 -19.84 -10.26
C GLY A 185 14.90 -19.83 -9.10
N VAL A 186 14.67 -18.70 -8.44
CA VAL A 186 13.70 -18.58 -7.35
C VAL A 186 12.35 -18.10 -7.89
N LYS A 187 11.26 -18.75 -7.47
CA LYS A 187 9.91 -18.33 -7.84
C LYS A 187 9.62 -16.93 -7.32
N ALA A 188 9.13 -16.05 -8.18
CA ALA A 188 8.68 -14.72 -7.81
C ALA A 188 7.21 -14.76 -7.38
N GLY A 189 6.94 -14.32 -6.14
CA GLY A 189 5.60 -14.39 -5.54
C GLY A 189 5.21 -15.79 -5.06
N ASP A 190 4.05 -15.87 -4.45
CA ASP A 190 3.49 -17.09 -3.84
C ASP A 190 2.25 -17.62 -4.58
N HIS A 191 1.79 -16.92 -5.60
CA HIS A 191 0.61 -17.28 -6.38
C HIS A 191 0.77 -18.65 -7.05
N VAL A 192 -0.34 -19.38 -7.10
CA VAL A 192 -0.46 -20.66 -7.81
C VAL A 192 -1.54 -20.51 -8.86
N LEU A 193 -1.31 -21.03 -10.07
CA LEU A 193 -2.23 -20.93 -11.21
C LEU A 193 -2.59 -19.47 -11.57
N ALA A 194 -1.60 -18.62 -11.64
CA ALA A 194 -1.75 -17.21 -11.99
C ALA A 194 -1.45 -16.94 -13.48
N PRO A 195 -2.03 -15.90 -14.06
CA PRO A 195 -3.12 -15.07 -13.54
C PRO A 195 -4.46 -15.82 -13.52
N ALA A 196 -5.47 -15.25 -12.84
CA ALA A 196 -6.81 -15.81 -12.86
C ALA A 196 -7.36 -15.90 -14.31
N TRP A 197 -8.13 -16.95 -14.58
CA TRP A 197 -8.65 -17.22 -15.91
C TRP A 197 -9.75 -16.22 -16.30
N THR A 198 -9.72 -15.74 -17.54
CA THR A 198 -10.66 -14.75 -18.06
C THR A 198 -11.09 -15.14 -19.49
N ASN A 199 -12.04 -14.41 -20.03
CA ASN A 199 -12.28 -14.42 -21.47
C ASN A 199 -11.16 -13.64 -22.18
N TYR A 200 -10.14 -14.33 -22.68
CA TYR A 200 -8.96 -13.73 -23.32
C TYR A 200 -9.25 -12.88 -24.55
N ARG A 201 -10.47 -12.95 -25.12
CA ARG A 201 -10.89 -12.06 -26.20
C ARG A 201 -11.32 -10.68 -25.70
N ALA A 202 -11.65 -10.56 -24.40
CA ALA A 202 -12.11 -9.33 -23.79
C ALA A 202 -11.09 -8.76 -22.80
N THR A 203 -10.53 -9.62 -21.94
CA THR A 203 -9.65 -9.16 -20.85
C THR A 203 -8.59 -10.21 -20.55
N ILE A 204 -7.35 -9.77 -20.41
CA ILE A 204 -6.25 -10.60 -19.92
C ILE A 204 -5.68 -9.91 -18.69
N PHE A 205 -5.64 -10.62 -17.56
CA PHE A 205 -5.03 -10.11 -16.36
C PHE A 205 -3.51 -10.15 -16.41
N TYR A 206 -2.89 -9.30 -15.64
CA TYR A 206 -1.47 -9.34 -15.35
C TYR A 206 -1.21 -9.31 -13.85
N GLU A 207 -0.07 -9.78 -13.46
CA GLU A 207 0.43 -9.70 -12.10
C GLU A 207 1.48 -8.61 -12.00
N THR A 208 1.51 -7.92 -10.87
CA THR A 208 2.61 -7.03 -10.50
C THR A 208 3.33 -7.64 -9.30
N LEU A 209 4.59 -8.00 -9.48
CA LEU A 209 5.41 -8.66 -8.48
C LEU A 209 6.55 -7.74 -8.06
N ASP A 210 6.79 -7.60 -6.75
CA ASP A 210 8.02 -7.00 -6.25
C ASP A 210 9.12 -8.07 -6.31
N ILE A 211 10.16 -7.79 -7.06
CA ILE A 211 11.30 -8.66 -7.31
C ILE A 211 12.63 -7.99 -6.90
N THR A 212 12.54 -7.02 -5.97
CA THR A 212 13.69 -6.27 -5.46
C THR A 212 14.73 -7.15 -4.78
#